data_deba3401bdae375bcab837bdff1e7d7e
#
_entry.id   deba3401bdae375bcab837bdff1e7d7e
#
_cell.length_a   1.000
_cell.length_b   1.000
_cell.length_c   1.000
_cell.angle_alpha   90.00
_cell.angle_beta   90.00
_cell.angle_gamma   90.00
#
_symmetry.space_group_name_H-M   'P 1'
#
loop_
_entity.id
_entity.type
_entity.pdbx_description
1 polymer ?
#
loop_
_entity_poly.entity_id
_entity_poly.type
_entity_poly.pdbx_seq_one_letter_code
_entity_poly.pdbx_strand_id
1 'polypeptide(L)'
;CDNISKLTFKNVKYETHLENIKMDEYKLQNMTKILPVSIYVEDSDPDGFNGIDMSESIRAQVETYPIMKKYFDEMENKYQWVICAMPSMEWAKKVFPNDKPKEAFKKLEEAILKTTRIDKDAIKNWKEHVKELQEKAKILNEYNFDYLEYKSSNGTDLKIKLMPNHSWLSARETTLGSNVEFTANMPTEEVFTMPSYEGVDGLVVSTKPLSFRG
;
A
#
# COMPACT_ATOMS: atom_id res chain seq x y z
N CYS A 1 5.06 5.41 13.40
CA CYS A 1 5.79 4.53 14.33
C CYS A 1 5.63 5.04 15.76
N ASP A 2 4.92 4.29 16.59
CA ASP A 2 4.72 4.67 17.98
C ASP A 2 5.93 4.31 18.86
N ASN A 3 5.98 4.85 20.07
CA ASN A 3 7.08 4.58 21.00
C ASN A 3 7.12 3.11 21.45
N ILE A 4 6.00 2.40 21.42
CA ILE A 4 5.92 0.99 21.78
C ILE A 4 6.63 0.15 20.72
N SER A 5 6.38 0.39 19.44
CA SER A 5 7.09 -0.28 18.32
C SER A 5 8.61 -0.07 18.41
N LYS A 6 9.05 1.16 18.69
CA LYS A 6 10.48 1.46 18.87
C LYS A 6 11.11 0.69 20.04
N LEU A 7 10.41 0.62 21.16
CA LEU A 7 10.86 -0.13 22.33
C LEU A 7 10.88 -1.63 22.06
N THR A 8 9.90 -2.14 21.34
CA THR A 8 9.83 -3.55 20.94
C THR A 8 11.04 -3.93 20.10
N PHE A 9 11.32 -3.19 19.02
CA PHE A 9 12.47 -3.49 18.16
C PHE A 9 13.83 -3.37 18.87
N LYS A 10 13.94 -2.46 19.87
CA LYS A 10 15.18 -2.30 20.63
C LYS A 10 15.44 -3.37 21.68
N ASN A 11 14.39 -3.95 22.26
CA ASN A 11 14.51 -4.70 23.50
C ASN A 11 13.97 -6.13 23.41
N VAL A 12 13.16 -6.44 22.42
CA VAL A 12 12.54 -7.77 22.28
C VAL A 12 13.47 -8.66 21.48
N LYS A 13 13.82 -9.81 22.08
CA LYS A 13 14.65 -10.83 21.46
C LYS A 13 13.84 -11.70 20.49
N TYR A 14 14.53 -12.34 19.58
CA TYR A 14 13.97 -13.23 18.58
C TYR A 14 12.99 -14.26 19.17
N GLU A 15 13.36 -14.94 20.27
CA GLU A 15 12.52 -15.95 20.90
C GLU A 15 11.17 -15.39 21.35
N THR A 16 11.18 -14.16 21.89
CA THR A 16 9.93 -13.49 22.32
C THR A 16 9.08 -13.09 21.12
N HIS A 17 9.68 -12.71 20.00
CA HIS A 17 8.94 -12.48 18.75
C HIS A 17 8.24 -13.77 18.29
N LEU A 18 8.90 -14.93 18.40
CA LEU A 18 8.30 -16.23 18.08
C LEU A 18 7.17 -16.62 19.04
N GLU A 19 7.27 -16.30 20.32
CA GLU A 19 6.21 -16.58 21.30
C GLU A 19 4.94 -15.78 21.00
N ASN A 20 5.07 -14.57 20.49
CA ASN A 20 3.94 -13.72 20.14
C ASN A 20 3.12 -14.26 18.97
N ILE A 21 3.68 -15.16 18.17
CA ILE A 21 3.01 -15.71 16.99
C ILE A 21 1.67 -16.40 17.34
N LYS A 22 1.59 -17.06 18.48
CA LYS A 22 0.36 -17.75 18.92
C LYS A 22 -0.79 -16.77 19.09
N MET A 23 -0.49 -15.58 19.60
CA MET A 23 -1.49 -14.52 19.74
C MET A 23 -1.92 -13.98 18.37
N ASP A 24 -0.96 -13.77 17.48
CA ASP A 24 -1.23 -13.26 16.14
C ASP A 24 -1.96 -14.32 15.30
N GLU A 25 -1.60 -15.59 15.43
CA GLU A 25 -2.34 -16.69 14.82
C GLU A 25 -3.79 -16.74 15.31
N TYR A 26 -4.02 -16.60 16.61
CA TYR A 26 -5.38 -16.56 17.17
C TYR A 26 -6.19 -15.39 16.64
N LYS A 27 -5.58 -14.20 16.51
CA LYS A 27 -6.24 -13.03 15.89
C LYS A 27 -6.63 -13.32 14.44
N LEU A 28 -5.72 -13.88 13.64
CA LEU A 28 -5.99 -14.22 12.25
C LEU A 28 -7.08 -15.29 12.11
N GLN A 29 -7.09 -16.32 12.97
CA GLN A 29 -8.16 -17.33 13.02
C GLN A 29 -9.53 -16.70 13.31
N ASN A 30 -9.57 -15.64 14.12
CA ASN A 30 -10.82 -14.93 14.35
C ASN A 30 -11.18 -14.05 13.14
N MET A 31 -10.21 -13.38 12.54
CA MET A 31 -10.43 -12.55 11.35
C MET A 31 -10.96 -13.36 10.16
N THR A 32 -10.49 -14.59 9.94
CA THR A 32 -11.04 -15.45 8.86
C THR A 32 -12.52 -15.77 9.05
N LYS A 33 -13.00 -15.82 10.30
CA LYS A 33 -14.41 -16.11 10.61
C LYS A 33 -15.32 -14.90 10.43
N ILE A 34 -14.85 -13.71 10.81
CA ILE A 34 -15.67 -12.50 10.84
C ILE A 34 -15.48 -11.61 9.62
N LEU A 35 -14.36 -11.76 8.88
CA LEU A 35 -13.99 -10.94 7.72
C LEU A 35 -14.20 -9.44 8.00
N PRO A 36 -13.43 -8.85 8.93
CA PRO A 36 -13.66 -7.51 9.42
C PRO A 36 -13.33 -6.47 8.34
N VAL A 37 -14.02 -5.34 8.35
CA VAL A 37 -13.56 -4.16 7.62
C VAL A 37 -12.32 -3.59 8.30
N SER A 38 -11.26 -3.37 7.53
CA SER A 38 -9.98 -2.87 8.06
C SER A 38 -9.68 -1.46 7.53
N ILE A 39 -9.35 -0.55 8.44
CA ILE A 39 -8.88 0.80 8.09
C ILE A 39 -7.45 0.92 8.58
N TYR A 40 -6.52 1.06 7.64
CA TYR A 40 -5.10 1.28 7.92
C TYR A 40 -4.79 2.77 7.80
N VAL A 41 -4.37 3.38 8.89
CA VAL A 41 -4.04 4.81 8.93
C VAL A 41 -2.53 4.96 8.94
N GLU A 42 -2.00 5.58 7.89
CA GLU A 42 -0.58 5.91 7.76
C GLU A 42 -0.33 7.32 8.31
N ASP A 43 0.29 7.37 9.49
CA ASP A 43 0.68 8.60 10.19
C ASP A 43 2.15 8.57 10.63
N SER A 44 2.93 7.66 10.07
CA SER A 44 4.25 7.28 10.56
C SER A 44 5.26 8.43 10.55
N ASP A 45 6.11 8.46 11.58
CA ASP A 45 7.36 9.22 11.58
C ASP A 45 8.31 8.63 10.52
N PRO A 46 8.66 9.35 9.43
CA PRO A 46 9.52 8.82 8.38
C PRO A 46 10.91 8.40 8.85
N ASP A 47 11.38 8.98 9.94
CA ASP A 47 12.69 8.68 10.56
C ASP A 47 12.55 7.80 11.81
N GLY A 48 11.37 7.28 12.07
CA GLY A 48 10.99 6.61 13.30
C GLY A 48 11.84 5.39 13.65
N PHE A 49 12.39 4.70 12.65
CA PHE A 49 13.24 3.52 12.83
C PHE A 49 14.71 3.77 12.53
N ASN A 50 15.13 5.02 12.29
CA ASN A 50 16.52 5.34 12.02
C ASN A 50 17.42 4.89 13.18
N GLY A 51 18.45 4.10 12.86
CA GLY A 51 19.40 3.58 13.83
C GLY A 51 18.87 2.47 14.74
N ILE A 52 17.70 1.90 14.44
CA ILE A 52 17.16 0.73 15.14
C ILE A 52 17.50 -0.53 14.33
N ASP A 53 18.16 -1.48 14.95
CA ASP A 53 18.36 -2.80 14.37
C ASP A 53 17.04 -3.59 14.46
N MET A 54 16.50 -3.95 13.30
CA MET A 54 15.26 -4.72 13.15
C MET A 54 15.50 -6.17 12.74
N SER A 55 16.76 -6.61 12.67
CA SER A 55 17.15 -7.90 12.10
C SER A 55 16.46 -9.08 12.80
N GLU A 56 16.38 -9.07 14.13
CA GLU A 56 15.72 -10.15 14.90
C GLU A 56 14.20 -10.21 14.64
N SER A 57 13.56 -9.05 14.55
CA SER A 57 12.13 -8.99 14.22
C SER A 57 11.85 -9.45 12.80
N ILE A 58 12.66 -9.01 11.83
CA ILE A 58 12.54 -9.42 10.43
C ILE A 58 12.75 -10.93 10.30
N ARG A 59 13.78 -11.47 10.96
CA ARG A 59 14.04 -12.91 10.98
C ARG A 59 12.84 -13.70 11.53
N ALA A 60 12.26 -13.26 12.64
CA ALA A 60 11.08 -13.88 13.23
C ALA A 60 9.88 -13.80 12.28
N GLN A 61 9.65 -12.65 11.62
CA GLN A 61 8.58 -12.50 10.64
C GLN A 61 8.75 -13.44 9.44
N VAL A 62 9.95 -13.59 8.89
CA VAL A 62 10.24 -14.49 7.77
C VAL A 62 9.95 -15.94 8.17
N GLU A 63 10.41 -16.36 9.35
CA GLU A 63 10.20 -17.73 9.84
C GLU A 63 8.73 -18.05 10.14
N THR A 64 7.98 -17.05 10.61
CA THR A 64 6.58 -17.22 11.01
C THR A 64 5.59 -16.97 9.87
N TYR A 65 6.04 -16.31 8.79
CA TYR A 65 5.20 -16.01 7.64
C TYR A 65 4.47 -17.23 7.05
N PRO A 66 5.08 -18.42 6.88
CA PRO A 66 4.36 -19.59 6.37
C PRO A 66 3.16 -20.01 7.24
N ILE A 67 3.23 -19.78 8.55
CA ILE A 67 2.13 -20.07 9.48
C ILE A 67 0.98 -19.06 9.28
N MET A 68 1.33 -17.79 9.07
CA MET A 68 0.35 -16.71 8.88
C MET A 68 -0.27 -16.74 7.48
N LYS A 69 0.53 -17.10 6.48
CA LYS A 69 0.14 -17.07 5.06
C LYS A 69 -1.16 -17.80 4.78
N LYS A 70 -1.38 -18.97 5.40
CA LYS A 70 -2.63 -19.72 5.21
C LYS A 70 -3.89 -18.92 5.55
N TYR A 71 -3.82 -18.04 6.55
CA TYR A 71 -4.95 -17.18 6.95
C TYR A 71 -5.11 -16.00 5.99
N PHE A 72 -4.00 -15.42 5.54
CA PHE A 72 -4.03 -14.36 4.54
C PHE A 72 -4.64 -14.88 3.22
N ASP A 73 -4.19 -16.05 2.76
CA ASP A 73 -4.72 -16.70 1.54
C ASP A 73 -6.22 -17.02 1.70
N GLU A 74 -6.65 -17.45 2.90
CA GLU A 74 -8.06 -17.73 3.18
C GLU A 74 -8.94 -16.47 3.13
N MET A 75 -8.41 -15.32 3.57
CA MET A 75 -9.11 -14.03 3.58
C MET A 75 -8.96 -13.24 2.28
N GLU A 76 -8.06 -13.66 1.39
CA GLU A 76 -7.71 -12.89 0.20
C GLU A 76 -8.96 -12.54 -0.62
N ASN A 77 -9.10 -11.26 -0.93
CA ASN A 77 -10.24 -10.68 -1.67
C ASN A 77 -11.63 -10.88 -1.03
N LYS A 78 -11.74 -11.27 0.23
CA LYS A 78 -13.03 -11.54 0.87
C LYS A 78 -13.52 -10.45 1.82
N TYR A 79 -12.68 -9.50 2.20
CA TYR A 79 -13.05 -8.42 3.13
C TYR A 79 -12.68 -7.05 2.57
N GLN A 80 -13.33 -6.01 3.08
CA GLN A 80 -13.05 -4.64 2.69
C GLN A 80 -11.91 -4.07 3.52
N TRP A 81 -11.06 -3.30 2.88
CA TRP A 81 -10.01 -2.57 3.57
C TRP A 81 -9.72 -1.23 2.88
N VAL A 82 -9.15 -0.30 3.61
CA VAL A 82 -8.66 0.96 3.05
C VAL A 82 -7.36 1.37 3.73
N ILE A 83 -6.42 1.85 2.94
CA ILE A 83 -5.24 2.57 3.43
C ILE A 83 -5.47 4.05 3.18
N CYS A 84 -5.33 4.86 4.22
CA CYS A 84 -5.44 6.31 4.15
C CYS A 84 -4.36 6.98 5.01
N ALA A 85 -4.04 8.22 4.69
CA ALA A 85 -3.03 8.99 5.41
C ALA A 85 -3.67 9.96 6.40
N MET A 86 -3.01 10.12 7.56
CA MET A 86 -3.26 11.21 8.50
C MET A 86 -1.96 11.97 8.78
N PRO A 87 -2.01 13.30 8.98
CA PRO A 87 -0.80 14.05 9.25
C PRO A 87 -0.26 13.75 10.65
N SER A 88 1.07 13.55 10.76
CA SER A 88 1.79 13.59 12.04
C SER A 88 2.73 14.80 12.07
N MET A 89 3.13 15.20 13.28
CA MET A 89 4.04 16.32 13.45
C MET A 89 5.42 16.01 12.87
N GLU A 90 5.88 14.79 13.03
CA GLU A 90 7.17 14.29 12.56
C GLU A 90 7.21 14.27 11.03
N TRP A 91 6.17 13.74 10.40
CA TRP A 91 6.04 13.75 8.95
C TRP A 91 5.93 15.18 8.41
N ALA A 92 5.14 16.04 9.06
CA ALA A 92 5.02 17.44 8.66
C ALA A 92 6.36 18.20 8.68
N LYS A 93 7.17 18.00 9.71
CA LYS A 93 8.51 18.58 9.80
C LYS A 93 9.44 18.06 8.71
N LYS A 94 9.32 16.80 8.32
CA LYS A 94 10.12 16.20 7.25
C LYS A 94 9.79 16.80 5.89
N VAL A 95 8.50 17.01 5.61
CA VAL A 95 8.01 17.59 4.33
C VAL A 95 8.24 19.10 4.26
N PHE A 96 8.03 19.81 5.37
CA PHE A 96 8.13 21.26 5.47
C PHE A 96 9.15 21.69 6.55
N PRO A 97 10.46 21.40 6.37
CA PRO A 97 11.47 21.57 7.41
C PRO A 97 11.73 23.03 7.82
N ASN A 98 11.38 23.98 6.95
CA ASN A 98 11.62 25.41 7.19
C ASN A 98 10.40 26.11 7.84
N ASP A 99 9.29 25.44 8.00
CA ASP A 99 8.08 26.01 8.58
C ASP A 99 8.04 25.79 10.10
N LYS A 100 7.29 26.64 10.80
CA LYS A 100 6.98 26.39 12.20
C LYS A 100 6.15 25.11 12.33
N PRO A 101 6.29 24.32 13.41
CA PRO A 101 5.67 23.01 13.52
C PRO A 101 4.15 22.99 13.24
N LYS A 102 3.41 23.96 13.78
CA LYS A 102 1.96 24.04 13.55
C LYS A 102 1.60 24.41 12.10
N GLU A 103 2.41 25.24 11.45
CA GLU A 103 2.22 25.62 10.05
C GLU A 103 2.54 24.45 9.13
N ALA A 104 3.63 23.74 9.41
CA ALA A 104 4.02 22.51 8.70
C ALA A 104 2.91 21.45 8.78
N PHE A 105 2.37 21.21 9.98
CA PHE A 105 1.27 20.27 10.20
C PHE A 105 0.03 20.64 9.37
N LYS A 106 -0.38 21.91 9.43
CA LYS A 106 -1.54 22.41 8.66
C LYS A 106 -1.33 22.26 7.14
N LYS A 107 -0.14 22.59 6.64
CA LYS A 107 0.21 22.40 5.22
C LYS A 107 0.17 20.94 4.80
N LEU A 108 0.65 20.02 5.65
CA LEU A 108 0.59 18.59 5.39
C LEU A 108 -0.87 18.10 5.36
N GLU A 109 -1.69 18.52 6.32
CA GLU A 109 -3.11 18.20 6.37
C GLU A 109 -3.83 18.68 5.08
N GLU A 110 -3.63 19.95 4.68
CA GLU A 110 -4.18 20.50 3.45
C GLU A 110 -3.71 19.73 2.20
N ALA A 111 -2.44 19.31 2.17
CA ALA A 111 -1.91 18.50 1.08
C ALA A 111 -2.56 17.10 1.01
N ILE A 112 -2.73 16.43 2.16
CA ILE A 112 -3.42 15.14 2.24
C ILE A 112 -4.87 15.28 1.78
N LEU A 113 -5.61 16.25 2.32
CA LEU A 113 -7.00 16.50 1.92
C LEU A 113 -7.14 16.80 0.43
N LYS A 114 -6.22 17.59 -0.13
CA LYS A 114 -6.20 17.90 -1.54
C LYS A 114 -5.91 16.67 -2.41
N THR A 115 -4.91 15.88 -2.07
CA THR A 115 -4.53 14.68 -2.85
C THR A 115 -5.59 13.59 -2.76
N THR A 116 -6.27 13.49 -1.62
CA THR A 116 -7.39 12.56 -1.42
C THR A 116 -8.74 13.13 -1.90
N ARG A 117 -8.79 14.32 -2.52
CA ARG A 117 -10.01 14.97 -3.03
C ARG A 117 -11.08 15.20 -1.94
N ILE A 118 -10.66 15.36 -0.70
CA ILE A 118 -11.56 15.60 0.43
C ILE A 118 -11.74 17.10 0.60
N ASP A 119 -12.89 17.58 0.12
CA ASP A 119 -13.41 18.91 0.35
C ASP A 119 -14.93 18.84 0.65
N LYS A 120 -15.64 19.97 0.51
CA LYS A 120 -17.10 20.00 0.71
C LYS A 120 -17.88 19.07 -0.24
N ASP A 121 -17.32 18.73 -1.39
CA ASP A 121 -17.92 17.90 -2.43
C ASP A 121 -17.25 16.51 -2.55
N ALA A 122 -16.54 16.05 -1.51
CA ALA A 122 -15.70 14.85 -1.51
C ALA A 122 -16.38 13.62 -2.12
N ILE A 123 -17.63 13.34 -1.77
CA ILE A 123 -18.38 12.19 -2.30
C ILE A 123 -18.56 12.30 -3.82
N LYS A 124 -18.86 13.50 -4.32
CA LYS A 124 -19.01 13.77 -5.75
C LYS A 124 -17.67 13.61 -6.47
N ASN A 125 -16.63 14.24 -5.93
CA ASN A 125 -15.28 14.17 -6.49
C ASN A 125 -14.79 12.71 -6.62
N TRP A 126 -15.03 11.91 -5.61
CA TRP A 126 -14.68 10.48 -5.64
C TRP A 126 -15.50 9.68 -6.65
N LYS A 127 -16.79 9.93 -6.79
CA LYS A 127 -17.61 9.27 -7.81
C LYS A 127 -17.12 9.58 -9.23
N GLU A 128 -16.80 10.84 -9.50
CA GLU A 128 -16.28 11.27 -10.80
C GLU A 128 -14.90 10.67 -11.08
N HIS A 129 -14.00 10.71 -10.09
CA HIS A 129 -12.66 10.14 -10.21
C HIS A 129 -12.67 8.60 -10.44
N VAL A 130 -13.46 7.88 -9.66
CA VAL A 130 -13.62 6.43 -9.85
C VAL A 130 -14.14 6.11 -11.24
N LYS A 131 -15.15 6.86 -11.71
CA LYS A 131 -15.68 6.70 -13.07
C LYS A 131 -14.61 6.92 -14.13
N GLU A 132 -13.81 7.96 -14.02
CA GLU A 132 -12.72 8.27 -14.95
C GLU A 132 -11.69 7.13 -15.01
N LEU A 133 -11.27 6.59 -13.86
CA LEU A 133 -10.31 5.49 -13.81
C LEU A 133 -10.90 4.19 -14.39
N GLN A 134 -12.16 3.90 -14.11
CA GLN A 134 -12.86 2.73 -14.66
C GLN A 134 -13.02 2.83 -16.19
N GLU A 135 -13.29 4.02 -16.72
CA GLU A 135 -13.34 4.24 -18.18
C GLU A 135 -11.98 3.99 -18.82
N LYS A 136 -10.87 4.43 -18.19
CA LYS A 136 -9.50 4.14 -18.66
C LYS A 136 -9.21 2.63 -18.64
N ALA A 137 -9.55 1.95 -17.54
CA ALA A 137 -9.38 0.50 -17.44
C ALA A 137 -10.18 -0.24 -18.53
N LYS A 138 -11.40 0.19 -18.81
CA LYS A 138 -12.24 -0.37 -19.87
C LYS A 138 -11.59 -0.24 -21.25
N ILE A 139 -11.08 0.94 -21.60
CA ILE A 139 -10.37 1.17 -22.87
C ILE A 139 -9.16 0.25 -23.00
N LEU A 140 -8.35 0.11 -21.95
CA LEU A 140 -7.18 -0.77 -21.96
C LEU A 140 -7.56 -2.25 -22.07
N ASN A 141 -8.67 -2.68 -21.49
CA ASN A 141 -9.21 -4.03 -21.65
C ASN A 141 -9.70 -4.29 -23.09
N GLU A 142 -10.27 -3.29 -23.75
CA GLU A 142 -10.69 -3.39 -25.14
C GLU A 142 -9.50 -3.56 -26.11
N TYR A 143 -8.35 -2.92 -25.82
CA TYR A 143 -7.13 -3.09 -26.62
C TYR A 143 -6.46 -4.45 -26.44
N ASN A 144 -6.50 -5.01 -25.23
CA ASN A 144 -5.93 -6.33 -24.89
C ASN A 144 -4.47 -6.49 -25.37
N PHE A 145 -3.58 -5.60 -24.97
CA PHE A 145 -2.19 -5.56 -25.39
C PHE A 145 -1.40 -6.82 -25.00
N ASP A 146 -0.51 -7.29 -25.85
CA ASP A 146 0.42 -8.37 -25.52
C ASP A 146 1.59 -7.89 -24.66
N TYR A 147 2.00 -6.63 -24.82
CA TYR A 147 3.12 -6.03 -24.09
C TYR A 147 3.00 -4.50 -24.01
N LEU A 148 3.77 -3.93 -23.09
CA LEU A 148 3.95 -2.49 -22.91
C LEU A 148 5.41 -2.11 -23.20
N GLU A 149 5.63 -0.98 -23.84
CA GLU A 149 6.95 -0.39 -24.01
C GLU A 149 7.00 0.98 -23.36
N TYR A 150 8.04 1.21 -22.54
CA TYR A 150 8.29 2.47 -21.86
C TYR A 150 9.61 3.04 -22.35
N LYS A 151 9.56 4.24 -22.92
CA LYS A 151 10.75 4.98 -23.33
C LYS A 151 10.67 6.39 -22.78
N SER A 152 11.76 6.83 -22.14
CA SER A 152 11.80 8.19 -21.63
C SER A 152 13.22 8.81 -21.75
N SER A 153 13.26 10.14 -21.72
CA SER A 153 14.50 10.91 -21.89
C SER A 153 15.56 10.70 -20.81
N ASN A 154 15.17 10.11 -19.66
CA ASN A 154 16.09 9.77 -18.57
C ASN A 154 16.90 8.48 -18.84
N GLY A 155 16.67 7.81 -19.96
CA GLY A 155 17.33 6.56 -20.33
C GLY A 155 16.53 5.30 -20.04
N THR A 156 15.30 5.40 -19.53
CA THR A 156 14.41 4.24 -19.43
C THR A 156 14.07 3.71 -20.80
N ASP A 157 14.33 2.43 -21.05
CA ASP A 157 13.90 1.67 -22.23
C ASP A 157 13.51 0.27 -21.73
N LEU A 158 12.22 0.03 -21.56
CA LEU A 158 11.68 -1.15 -20.90
C LEU A 158 10.56 -1.75 -21.74
N LYS A 159 10.59 -3.06 -21.90
CA LYS A 159 9.50 -3.85 -22.47
C LYS A 159 8.98 -4.84 -21.44
N ILE A 160 7.66 -4.88 -21.28
CA ILE A 160 6.98 -5.75 -20.31
C ILE A 160 5.89 -6.52 -21.07
N LYS A 161 6.01 -7.85 -21.09
CA LYS A 161 4.96 -8.72 -21.59
C LYS A 161 3.83 -8.82 -20.56
N LEU A 162 2.60 -8.78 -21.02
CA LEU A 162 1.42 -8.98 -20.17
C LEU A 162 1.04 -10.46 -20.10
N MET A 163 0.37 -10.85 -19.01
CA MET A 163 -0.14 -12.21 -18.88
C MET A 163 -1.25 -12.46 -19.90
N PRO A 164 -1.33 -13.66 -20.51
CA PRO A 164 -2.50 -14.03 -21.30
C PRO A 164 -3.79 -13.86 -20.48
N ASN A 165 -4.82 -13.30 -21.07
CA ASN A 165 -6.09 -13.01 -20.42
C ASN A 165 -6.01 -12.07 -19.20
N HIS A 166 -5.00 -11.20 -19.17
CA HIS A 166 -4.93 -10.15 -18.15
C HIS A 166 -6.17 -9.25 -18.20
N SER A 167 -6.49 -8.65 -17.07
CA SER A 167 -7.49 -7.61 -16.97
C SER A 167 -6.90 -6.36 -16.35
N TRP A 168 -7.25 -5.20 -16.89
CA TRP A 168 -6.95 -3.91 -16.30
C TRP A 168 -7.99 -3.57 -15.23
N LEU A 169 -7.53 -3.27 -14.05
CA LEU A 169 -8.33 -2.90 -12.89
C LEU A 169 -8.01 -1.46 -12.46
N SER A 170 -8.89 -0.86 -11.68
CA SER A 170 -8.71 0.50 -11.18
C SER A 170 -9.64 0.79 -10.00
N ALA A 171 -9.23 1.69 -9.14
CA ALA A 171 -10.01 2.40 -8.13
C ALA A 171 -10.94 1.58 -7.22
N ARG A 172 -11.64 0.59 -7.75
CA ARG A 172 -12.59 -0.24 -7.00
C ARG A 172 -12.26 -1.69 -7.09
N GLU A 173 -12.43 -2.35 -5.96
CA GLU A 173 -12.40 -3.79 -5.82
C GLU A 173 -13.77 -4.30 -5.36
N THR A 174 -14.02 -5.58 -5.58
CA THR A 174 -15.26 -6.24 -5.14
C THR A 174 -14.91 -7.47 -4.35
N THR A 175 -15.44 -7.59 -3.14
CA THR A 175 -15.17 -8.75 -2.29
C THR A 175 -15.80 -10.02 -2.84
N LEU A 176 -15.04 -11.12 -2.78
CA LEU A 176 -15.53 -12.44 -3.11
C LEU A 176 -16.58 -12.90 -2.09
N GLY A 177 -17.68 -13.44 -2.56
CA GLY A 177 -18.76 -13.98 -1.74
C GLY A 177 -19.79 -12.94 -1.32
N SER A 178 -19.39 -11.86 -0.68
CA SER A 178 -20.32 -10.80 -0.26
C SER A 178 -20.66 -9.79 -1.35
N ASN A 179 -19.85 -9.70 -2.42
CA ASN A 179 -20.02 -8.78 -3.55
C ASN A 179 -20.12 -7.30 -3.14
N VAL A 180 -19.36 -6.89 -2.14
CA VAL A 180 -19.31 -5.50 -1.68
C VAL A 180 -18.21 -4.76 -2.43
N GLU A 181 -18.56 -3.68 -3.12
CA GLU A 181 -17.58 -2.78 -3.73
C GLU A 181 -16.94 -1.87 -2.69
N PHE A 182 -15.62 -1.67 -2.80
CA PHE A 182 -14.87 -0.78 -1.94
C PHE A 182 -13.69 -0.15 -2.66
N THR A 183 -13.10 0.89 -2.08
CA THR A 183 -11.87 1.54 -2.56
C THR A 183 -10.75 1.24 -1.58
N ALA A 184 -9.72 0.52 -2.04
CA ALA A 184 -8.64 0.04 -1.19
C ALA A 184 -7.64 1.12 -0.79
N ASN A 185 -7.42 2.12 -1.63
CA ASN A 185 -6.42 3.17 -1.39
C ASN A 185 -7.03 4.57 -1.49
N MET A 186 -6.66 5.44 -0.54
CA MET A 186 -7.00 6.86 -0.56
C MET A 186 -5.73 7.72 -0.38
N PRO A 187 -5.21 8.31 -1.46
CA PRO A 187 -5.71 8.34 -2.85
C PRO A 187 -5.44 7.05 -3.63
N THR A 188 -6.12 6.90 -4.76
CA THR A 188 -5.79 5.97 -5.84
C THR A 188 -5.82 6.71 -7.16
N GLU A 189 -4.77 6.55 -7.99
CA GLU A 189 -4.56 7.30 -9.24
C GLU A 189 -4.24 6.37 -10.41
N GLU A 190 -4.30 5.07 -10.19
CA GLU A 190 -3.73 4.07 -11.06
C GLU A 190 -4.78 3.24 -11.78
N VAL A 191 -4.38 2.79 -12.97
CA VAL A 191 -4.96 1.67 -13.67
C VAL A 191 -3.86 0.63 -13.81
N PHE A 192 -4.09 -0.59 -13.37
CA PHE A 192 -3.06 -1.60 -13.25
C PHE A 192 -3.50 -2.95 -13.80
N THR A 193 -2.51 -3.77 -14.15
CA THR A 193 -2.71 -5.16 -14.58
C THR A 193 -1.50 -6.01 -14.20
N MET A 194 -1.56 -7.31 -14.45
CA MET A 194 -0.51 -8.25 -14.11
C MET A 194 0.45 -8.48 -15.27
N PRO A 195 1.75 -8.14 -15.09
CA PRO A 195 2.78 -8.48 -16.05
C PRO A 195 3.15 -9.97 -16.01
N SER A 196 3.72 -10.48 -17.11
CA SER A 196 4.34 -11.79 -17.12
C SER A 196 5.71 -11.74 -16.44
N TYR A 197 5.93 -12.59 -15.46
CA TYR A 197 7.20 -12.70 -14.74
C TYR A 197 8.41 -12.93 -15.67
N GLU A 198 8.25 -13.74 -16.72
CA GLU A 198 9.31 -14.08 -17.66
C GLU A 198 9.45 -13.11 -18.83
N GLY A 199 8.62 -12.09 -18.90
CA GLY A 199 8.51 -11.21 -20.05
C GLY A 199 8.96 -9.78 -19.80
N VAL A 200 9.94 -9.57 -18.94
CA VAL A 200 10.47 -8.22 -18.63
C VAL A 200 11.89 -8.12 -19.21
N ASP A 201 12.11 -7.14 -20.07
CA ASP A 201 13.42 -6.86 -20.69
C ASP A 201 13.67 -5.36 -20.79
N GLY A 202 14.89 -4.93 -20.46
CA GLY A 202 15.32 -3.55 -20.59
C GLY A 202 15.82 -2.90 -19.31
N LEU A 203 15.85 -1.57 -19.32
CA LEU A 203 16.41 -0.73 -18.26
C LEU A 203 15.37 0.25 -17.74
N VAL A 204 15.28 0.34 -16.41
CA VAL A 204 14.52 1.39 -15.73
C VAL A 204 15.48 2.35 -15.01
N VAL A 205 15.40 3.63 -15.35
CA VAL A 205 16.17 4.67 -14.68
C VAL A 205 15.26 5.42 -13.71
N SER A 206 15.53 5.25 -12.40
CA SER A 206 14.80 5.96 -11.37
C SER A 206 15.21 7.43 -11.30
N THR A 207 14.27 8.34 -11.19
CA THR A 207 14.52 9.77 -11.00
C THR A 207 14.69 10.15 -9.53
N LYS A 208 14.41 9.24 -8.61
CA LYS A 208 14.56 9.42 -7.16
C LYS A 208 15.11 8.14 -6.55
N PRO A 209 15.75 8.20 -5.37
CA PRO A 209 16.19 7.01 -4.66
C PRO A 209 15.05 6.03 -4.44
N LEU A 210 15.33 4.75 -4.69
CA LEU A 210 14.42 3.66 -4.36
C LEU A 210 14.78 3.13 -2.98
N SER A 211 13.76 2.90 -2.14
CA SER A 211 13.93 2.20 -0.87
C SER A 211 13.67 0.72 -1.12
N PHE A 212 14.71 -0.10 -0.98
CA PHE A 212 14.56 -1.54 -0.98
C PHE A 212 14.30 -2.00 0.46
N ARG A 213 13.21 -2.71 0.64
CA ARG A 213 13.01 -3.56 1.82
C ARG A 213 13.62 -4.91 1.46
N GLY A 214 14.89 -5.06 1.81
CA GLY A 214 15.61 -6.33 1.71
C GLY A 214 15.42 -7.17 2.94
#